data_f7ba7a5adb4953dc7ea06babdd35358f
#
_entry.id   f7ba7a5adb4953dc7ea06babdd35358f
#
_cell.length_a   1.000
_cell.length_b   1.000
_cell.length_c   1.000
_cell.angle_alpha   90.00
_cell.angle_beta   90.00
_cell.angle_gamma   90.00
#
_symmetry.space_group_name_H-M   'P 1'
#
loop_
_entity.id
_entity.type
_entity.pdbx_description
1 polymer ?
#
loop_
_entity_poly.entity_id
_entity_poly.type
_entity_poly.pdbx_seq_one_letter_code
_entity_poly.pdbx_strand_id
1 'polypeptide(L)'
;MPQLEAPIRVDLAHEFLTRSFTPGETLAVLLRGEFPVKTQQRIVRFECAVAPRYLRWLAYENARRANVYVAANPLRFGSRKRTKECIDEVRHLYIDIDSDGDARLAAIRVSKAVPIPSVILSTSPGKYQVLWQVDDFRFAEQERLLKLLAIAFGGDPACTDCNRVLRLPGFLNHKYDPAHLVTAEYPSNSFSKPGDFHLDDALIESTPIRSRNAVHNSPDHKTNSENDWAWILSELASGTDPVKLTRMLAERRSDKPNPLYYAQRTVDIASARLWLLESIPFCDIVTMLEVRRRFEVPSTLNLARAHEIARTAQRMINRQKIA
;
A
#
# COMPACT_ATOMS: atom_id res chain seq x y z
N MET A 1 12.16 7.37 32.04
CA MET A 1 12.39 8.61 31.30
C MET A 1 11.71 8.46 29.96
N PRO A 2 10.90 9.43 29.47
CA PRO A 2 10.37 9.36 28.13
C PRO A 2 11.55 9.35 27.14
N GLN A 3 11.61 8.35 26.24
CA GLN A 3 12.57 8.36 25.16
C GLN A 3 12.28 9.58 24.28
N LEU A 4 13.26 10.46 24.14
CA LEU A 4 13.19 11.58 23.21
C LEU A 4 13.02 11.02 21.80
N GLU A 5 11.94 11.40 21.12
CA GLU A 5 11.77 11.08 19.70
C GLU A 5 12.97 11.62 18.91
N ALA A 6 13.47 10.82 17.97
CA ALA A 6 14.56 11.23 17.11
C ALA A 6 14.12 12.47 16.28
N PRO A 7 15.00 13.47 16.06
CA PRO A 7 14.63 14.65 15.29
C PRO A 7 14.40 14.30 13.81
N ILE A 8 13.45 14.99 13.18
CA ILE A 8 13.23 14.90 11.72
C ILE A 8 14.48 15.42 10.99
N ARG A 9 14.93 14.68 9.96
CA ARG A 9 16.17 14.91 9.20
C ARG A 9 15.86 15.11 7.72
N VAL A 10 15.45 16.32 7.35
CA VAL A 10 15.09 16.66 5.95
C VAL A 10 16.26 16.52 4.96
N ASP A 11 17.49 16.56 5.46
CA ASP A 11 18.70 16.29 4.69
C ASP A 11 18.74 14.85 4.14
N LEU A 12 18.32 13.86 4.94
CA LEU A 12 18.22 12.47 4.48
C LEU A 12 17.16 12.31 3.38
N ALA A 13 16.04 13.03 3.50
CA ALA A 13 15.01 13.02 2.47
C ALA A 13 15.52 13.66 1.16
N HIS A 14 16.22 14.78 1.26
CA HIS A 14 16.85 15.43 0.12
C HIS A 14 17.86 14.51 -0.56
N GLU A 15 18.74 13.88 0.21
CA GLU A 15 19.74 12.94 -0.30
C GLU A 15 19.07 11.76 -1.04
N PHE A 16 18.07 11.13 -0.42
CA PHE A 16 17.35 10.04 -1.06
C PHE A 16 16.71 10.46 -2.38
N LEU A 17 16.00 11.58 -2.40
CA LEU A 17 15.33 12.06 -3.61
C LEU A 17 16.33 12.37 -4.73
N THR A 18 17.45 13.02 -4.41
CA THR A 18 18.49 13.37 -5.41
C THR A 18 19.29 12.18 -5.92
N ARG A 19 19.41 11.11 -5.12
CA ARG A 19 20.02 9.85 -5.57
C ARG A 19 19.06 8.98 -6.40
N SER A 20 17.76 9.04 -6.10
CA SER A 20 16.75 8.14 -6.66
C SER A 20 16.06 8.69 -7.89
N PHE A 21 16.04 9.99 -8.10
CA PHE A 21 15.30 10.65 -9.17
C PHE A 21 16.13 11.75 -9.83
N THR A 22 15.71 12.16 -11.04
CA THR A 22 16.42 13.14 -11.85
C THR A 22 15.60 14.41 -12.08
N PRO A 23 16.28 15.56 -12.37
CA PRO A 23 15.59 16.79 -12.75
C PRO A 23 14.60 16.57 -13.92
N GLY A 24 13.45 17.20 -13.82
CA GLY A 24 12.41 17.08 -14.83
C GLY A 24 11.38 15.99 -14.56
N GLU A 25 11.64 15.02 -13.69
CA GLU A 25 10.70 13.97 -13.36
C GLU A 25 9.50 14.47 -12.56
N THR A 26 8.40 13.72 -12.65
CA THR A 26 7.18 13.96 -11.88
C THR A 26 7.04 12.88 -10.81
N LEU A 27 6.91 13.27 -9.56
CA LEU A 27 6.87 12.38 -8.42
C LEU A 27 5.50 12.43 -7.73
N ALA A 28 5.07 11.28 -7.19
CA ALA A 28 3.94 11.27 -6.27
C ALA A 28 4.45 11.19 -4.83
N VAL A 29 4.09 12.18 -4.01
CA VAL A 29 4.34 12.20 -2.56
C VAL A 29 3.02 11.92 -1.86
N LEU A 30 3.03 10.98 -0.92
CA LEU A 30 1.85 10.56 -0.16
C LEU A 30 2.07 10.86 1.33
N LEU A 31 1.16 11.62 1.89
CA LEU A 31 1.01 11.79 3.33
C LEU A 31 -0.11 10.88 3.84
N ARG A 32 0.19 10.03 4.81
CA ARG A 32 -0.79 9.13 5.40
C ARG A 32 -0.74 9.25 6.92
N GLY A 33 -1.80 9.77 7.50
CA GLY A 33 -1.97 9.83 8.94
C GLY A 33 -3.07 8.90 9.42
N GLU A 34 -3.14 8.73 10.73
CA GLU A 34 -4.31 8.21 11.42
C GLU A 34 -5.29 9.35 11.66
N PHE A 35 -6.58 9.02 11.85
CA PHE A 35 -7.58 10.05 12.14
C PHE A 35 -7.11 10.97 13.27
N PRO A 36 -7.25 12.30 13.17
CA PRO A 36 -7.97 13.07 12.13
C PRO A 36 -7.13 13.44 10.89
N VAL A 37 -5.89 12.99 10.77
CA VAL A 37 -5.00 13.35 9.64
C VAL A 37 -5.48 12.65 8.36
N LYS A 38 -5.92 13.45 7.39
CA LYS A 38 -6.39 12.93 6.09
C LYS A 38 -5.22 12.43 5.25
N THR A 39 -5.42 11.28 4.57
CA THR A 39 -4.51 10.85 3.52
C THR A 39 -4.53 11.84 2.36
N GLN A 40 -3.37 12.41 2.03
CA GLN A 40 -3.17 13.34 0.92
C GLN A 40 -2.14 12.79 -0.05
N GLN A 41 -2.42 12.88 -1.35
CA GLN A 41 -1.44 12.62 -2.40
C GLN A 41 -1.20 13.90 -3.19
N ARG A 42 0.07 14.23 -3.38
CA ARG A 42 0.50 15.34 -4.21
C ARG A 42 1.37 14.83 -5.35
N ILE A 43 1.09 15.31 -6.54
CA ILE A 43 1.92 15.08 -7.70
C ILE A 43 2.75 16.35 -7.89
N VAL A 44 4.05 16.21 -7.84
CA VAL A 44 4.98 17.36 -7.86
C VAL A 44 6.15 17.07 -8.79
N ARG A 45 6.75 18.13 -9.33
CA ARG A 45 8.01 18.02 -10.07
C ARG A 45 9.15 17.74 -9.10
N PHE A 46 10.21 17.07 -9.60
CA PHE A 46 11.41 16.78 -8.83
C PHE A 46 11.96 18.03 -8.13
N GLU A 47 12.08 19.14 -8.87
CA GLU A 47 12.62 20.42 -8.36
C GLU A 47 11.80 20.96 -7.18
N CYS A 48 10.49 20.71 -7.20
CA CYS A 48 9.63 21.07 -6.08
C CYS A 48 9.81 20.08 -4.91
N ALA A 49 9.94 18.79 -5.19
CA ALA A 49 10.09 17.75 -4.16
C ALA A 49 11.36 17.93 -3.32
N VAL A 50 12.47 18.35 -3.95
CA VAL A 50 13.77 18.60 -3.28
C VAL A 50 13.90 20.02 -2.72
N ALA A 51 12.95 20.91 -3.03
CA ALA A 51 13.02 22.30 -2.58
C ALA A 51 12.95 22.40 -1.04
N PRO A 52 13.79 23.22 -0.39
CA PRO A 52 13.81 23.33 1.07
C PRO A 52 12.45 23.73 1.68
N ARG A 53 11.68 24.55 0.96
CA ARG A 53 10.32 24.93 1.40
C ARG A 53 9.37 23.73 1.44
N TYR A 54 9.45 22.84 0.44
CA TYR A 54 8.60 21.66 0.37
C TYR A 54 8.98 20.62 1.43
N LEU A 55 10.27 20.36 1.61
CA LEU A 55 10.78 19.46 2.63
C LEU A 55 10.43 19.94 4.05
N ARG A 56 10.51 21.26 4.32
CA ARG A 56 10.04 21.83 5.61
C ARG A 56 8.54 21.65 5.81
N TRP A 57 7.75 21.78 4.74
CA TRP A 57 6.31 21.51 4.83
C TRP A 57 6.05 20.02 5.13
N LEU A 58 6.75 19.08 4.50
CA LEU A 58 6.66 17.66 4.82
C LEU A 58 7.05 17.40 6.29
N ALA A 59 8.10 18.06 6.80
CA ALA A 59 8.51 17.97 8.20
C ALA A 59 7.40 18.46 9.15
N TYR A 60 6.76 19.57 8.82
CA TYR A 60 5.63 20.08 9.58
C TYR A 60 4.46 19.07 9.62
N GLU A 61 4.10 18.48 8.49
CA GLU A 61 3.04 17.46 8.43
C GLU A 61 3.44 16.18 9.19
N ASN A 62 4.71 15.77 9.09
CA ASN A 62 5.22 14.60 9.82
C ASN A 62 5.21 14.83 11.34
N ALA A 63 5.59 16.01 11.81
CA ALA A 63 5.49 16.39 13.24
C ALA A 63 4.03 16.34 13.75
N ARG A 64 3.04 16.45 12.85
CA ARG A 64 1.60 16.28 13.13
C ARG A 64 1.13 14.83 12.92
N ARG A 65 2.04 13.87 12.97
CA ARG A 65 1.82 12.42 12.86
C ARG A 65 1.40 11.92 11.47
N ALA A 66 1.65 12.68 10.40
CA ALA A 66 1.53 12.16 9.04
C ALA A 66 2.77 11.34 8.66
N ASN A 67 2.63 10.09 8.26
CA ASN A 67 3.69 9.31 7.64
C ASN A 67 3.94 9.80 6.21
N VAL A 68 5.20 9.94 5.81
CA VAL A 68 5.61 10.49 4.51
C VAL A 68 6.13 9.38 3.61
N TYR A 69 5.63 9.35 2.38
CA TYR A 69 6.02 8.37 1.36
C TYR A 69 6.25 9.06 0.01
N VAL A 70 7.06 8.42 -0.84
CA VAL A 70 7.24 8.79 -2.24
C VAL A 70 6.97 7.57 -3.13
N ALA A 71 6.48 7.78 -4.35
CA ALA A 71 6.34 6.69 -5.32
C ALA A 71 7.70 6.07 -5.66
N ALA A 72 7.76 4.75 -5.82
CA ALA A 72 8.98 4.05 -6.20
C ALA A 72 9.44 4.40 -7.63
N ASN A 73 8.50 4.76 -8.49
CA ASN A 73 8.75 5.08 -9.90
C ASN A 73 8.22 6.48 -10.23
N PRO A 74 8.87 7.22 -11.15
CA PRO A 74 8.38 8.52 -11.62
C PRO A 74 7.08 8.36 -12.43
N LEU A 75 6.31 9.43 -12.50
CA LEU A 75 5.06 9.51 -13.23
C LEU A 75 5.24 10.28 -14.54
N ARG A 76 4.46 9.93 -15.54
CA ARG A 76 4.35 10.70 -16.78
C ARG A 76 3.99 12.14 -16.48
N PHE A 77 4.60 13.05 -17.22
CA PHE A 77 4.29 14.49 -17.12
C PHE A 77 2.79 14.73 -17.31
N GLY A 78 2.22 15.61 -16.50
CA GLY A 78 0.78 15.91 -16.53
C GLY A 78 -0.13 14.90 -15.80
N SER A 79 0.42 13.82 -15.24
CA SER A 79 -0.34 12.88 -14.42
C SER A 79 -0.97 13.57 -13.21
N ARG A 80 -2.22 13.22 -12.93
CA ARG A 80 -2.96 13.70 -11.74
C ARG A 80 -3.20 12.61 -10.69
N LYS A 81 -2.81 11.37 -11.01
CA LYS A 81 -3.02 10.19 -10.16
C LYS A 81 -1.79 9.29 -10.25
N ARG A 82 -1.56 8.49 -9.22
CA ARG A 82 -0.54 7.44 -9.18
C ARG A 82 -1.22 6.10 -9.47
N THR A 83 -1.54 5.86 -10.74
CA THR A 83 -2.01 4.55 -11.24
C THR A 83 -0.91 3.90 -12.06
N LYS A 84 -1.02 2.61 -12.38
CA LYS A 84 -0.03 1.89 -13.21
C LYS A 84 0.17 2.56 -14.55
N GLU A 85 -0.91 3.01 -15.17
CA GLU A 85 -0.91 3.67 -16.49
C GLU A 85 -0.21 5.04 -16.48
N CYS A 86 -0.07 5.63 -15.29
CA CYS A 86 0.59 6.93 -15.11
C CYS A 86 2.07 6.81 -14.78
N ILE A 87 2.61 5.60 -14.59
CA ILE A 87 4.04 5.41 -14.39
C ILE A 87 4.77 5.66 -15.72
N ASP A 88 5.85 6.44 -15.67
CA ASP A 88 6.63 6.80 -16.84
C ASP A 88 7.63 5.70 -17.18
N GLU A 89 8.45 5.37 -16.20
CA GLU A 89 9.48 4.34 -16.34
C GLU A 89 9.65 3.53 -15.04
N VAL A 90 10.34 2.41 -15.15
CA VAL A 90 10.74 1.61 -14.00
C VAL A 90 12.06 2.15 -13.46
N ARG A 91 12.04 2.78 -12.29
CA ARG A 91 13.22 3.34 -11.62
C ARG A 91 13.80 2.42 -10.57
N HIS A 92 12.95 1.66 -9.88
CA HIS A 92 13.37 0.78 -8.80
C HIS A 92 12.71 -0.59 -8.89
N LEU A 93 13.47 -1.63 -8.62
CA LEU A 93 12.97 -2.85 -8.01
C LEU A 93 13.03 -2.69 -6.50
N TYR A 94 12.17 -3.37 -5.77
CA TYR A 94 12.11 -3.29 -4.31
C TYR A 94 11.50 -4.54 -3.69
N ILE A 95 11.85 -4.75 -2.42
CA ILE A 95 11.24 -5.75 -1.56
C ILE A 95 10.91 -5.10 -0.22
N ASP A 96 9.73 -5.41 0.32
CA ASP A 96 9.28 -4.98 1.64
C ASP A 96 9.41 -6.15 2.61
N ILE A 97 10.24 -6.00 3.65
CA ILE A 97 10.59 -7.03 4.62
C ILE A 97 10.01 -6.64 5.98
N ASP A 98 8.92 -7.29 6.36
CA ASP A 98 8.16 -6.99 7.58
C ASP A 98 8.42 -7.96 8.74
N SER A 99 9.07 -9.10 8.49
CA SER A 99 9.42 -10.12 9.51
C SER A 99 10.80 -10.67 9.27
N ASP A 100 11.50 -11.07 10.32
CA ASP A 100 12.86 -11.63 10.30
C ASP A 100 13.86 -10.74 9.52
N GLY A 101 13.67 -9.41 9.61
CA GLY A 101 14.28 -8.46 8.69
C GLY A 101 15.80 -8.53 8.65
N ASP A 102 16.47 -8.64 9.81
CA ASP A 102 17.94 -8.68 9.86
C ASP A 102 18.49 -9.93 9.16
N ALA A 103 17.87 -11.09 9.37
CA ALA A 103 18.29 -12.35 8.74
C ALA A 103 18.05 -12.31 7.23
N ARG A 104 16.90 -11.80 6.79
CA ARG A 104 16.56 -11.67 5.36
C ARG A 104 17.44 -10.63 4.66
N LEU A 105 17.71 -9.51 5.31
CA LEU A 105 18.62 -8.49 4.79
C LEU A 105 20.05 -9.07 4.66
N ALA A 106 20.52 -9.83 5.65
CA ALA A 106 21.81 -10.52 5.58
C ALA A 106 21.85 -11.51 4.40
N ALA A 107 20.77 -12.27 4.18
CA ALA A 107 20.66 -13.18 3.04
C ALA A 107 20.74 -12.45 1.70
N ILE A 108 20.07 -11.30 1.56
CA ILE A 108 20.16 -10.46 0.34
C ILE A 108 21.58 -9.97 0.10
N ARG A 109 22.27 -9.50 1.17
CA ARG A 109 23.62 -8.94 1.06
C ARG A 109 24.68 -9.95 0.60
N VAL A 110 24.49 -11.24 0.90
CA VAL A 110 25.44 -12.31 0.52
C VAL A 110 25.01 -13.08 -0.73
N SER A 111 23.80 -12.82 -1.23
CA SER A 111 23.24 -13.52 -2.39
C SER A 111 24.00 -13.18 -3.67
N LYS A 112 24.28 -14.21 -4.46
CA LYS A 112 24.80 -14.05 -5.83
C LYS A 112 23.68 -13.98 -6.89
N ALA A 113 22.42 -14.21 -6.46
CA ALA A 113 21.28 -14.21 -7.36
C ALA A 113 20.74 -12.79 -7.62
N VAL A 114 21.18 -11.79 -6.87
CA VAL A 114 20.76 -10.39 -7.01
C VAL A 114 21.98 -9.48 -6.88
N PRO A 115 21.96 -8.31 -7.54
CA PRO A 115 23.00 -7.30 -7.37
C PRO A 115 23.03 -6.74 -5.94
N ILE A 116 24.12 -6.03 -5.61
CA ILE A 116 24.18 -5.26 -4.37
C ILE A 116 23.07 -4.20 -4.39
N PRO A 117 22.22 -4.10 -3.37
CA PRO A 117 21.16 -3.10 -3.31
C PRO A 117 21.69 -1.67 -3.44
N SER A 118 20.96 -0.82 -4.15
CA SER A 118 21.31 0.61 -4.24
C SER A 118 20.92 1.37 -2.97
N VAL A 119 19.80 1.00 -2.35
CA VAL A 119 19.29 1.64 -1.14
C VAL A 119 18.67 0.61 -0.21
N ILE A 120 18.95 0.76 1.08
CA ILE A 120 18.29 0.00 2.15
C ILE A 120 17.66 1.00 3.10
N LEU A 121 16.32 1.02 3.17
CA LEU A 121 15.56 1.85 4.10
C LEU A 121 15.26 1.05 5.36
N SER A 122 15.71 1.51 6.53
CA SER A 122 15.23 1.03 7.80
C SER A 122 13.93 1.76 8.15
N THR A 123 12.78 1.08 8.02
CA THR A 123 11.46 1.69 8.18
C THR A 123 10.94 1.62 9.60
N SER A 124 11.41 0.63 10.37
CA SER A 124 11.23 0.43 11.82
C SER A 124 12.19 -0.68 12.28
N PRO A 125 12.38 -0.93 13.59
CA PRO A 125 13.28 -1.97 14.07
C PRO A 125 12.98 -3.32 13.42
N GLY A 126 14.00 -3.94 12.80
CA GLY A 126 13.90 -5.22 12.10
C GLY A 126 13.00 -5.21 10.85
N LYS A 127 12.70 -4.04 10.26
CA LYS A 127 11.88 -3.92 9.03
C LYS A 127 12.55 -3.03 8.02
N TYR A 128 12.61 -3.52 6.79
CA TYR A 128 13.38 -2.90 5.74
C TYR A 128 12.60 -2.81 4.43
N GLN A 129 12.88 -1.75 3.66
CA GLN A 129 12.60 -1.70 2.23
C GLN A 129 13.95 -1.70 1.52
N VAL A 130 14.21 -2.74 0.73
CA VAL A 130 15.47 -2.89 -0.01
C VAL A 130 15.21 -2.57 -1.46
N LEU A 131 16.01 -1.70 -2.06
CA LEU A 131 15.81 -1.16 -3.39
C LEU A 131 17.03 -1.38 -4.27
N TRP A 132 16.78 -1.63 -5.54
CA TRP A 132 17.76 -1.59 -6.62
C TRP A 132 17.35 -0.51 -7.60
N GLN A 133 18.21 0.46 -7.87
CA GLN A 133 18.04 1.36 -9.00
C GLN A 133 18.26 0.55 -10.29
N VAL A 134 17.35 0.71 -11.23
CA VAL A 134 17.34 -0.12 -12.42
C VAL A 134 17.25 0.71 -13.70
N ASP A 135 17.72 0.14 -14.78
CA ASP A 135 17.69 0.71 -16.10
C ASP A 135 17.25 -0.36 -17.13
N ASP A 136 16.59 0.08 -18.20
CA ASP A 136 16.12 -0.77 -19.30
C ASP A 136 15.12 -1.86 -18.90
N PHE A 137 14.22 -1.55 -17.97
CA PHE A 137 13.18 -2.46 -17.50
C PHE A 137 11.82 -2.19 -18.15
N ARG A 138 11.14 -3.26 -18.57
CA ARG A 138 9.70 -3.21 -18.92
C ARG A 138 8.83 -3.41 -17.68
N PHE A 139 7.62 -2.85 -17.66
CA PHE A 139 6.71 -2.99 -16.52
C PHE A 139 6.38 -4.45 -16.19
N ALA A 140 6.17 -5.30 -17.19
CA ALA A 140 5.90 -6.72 -16.99
C ALA A 140 7.08 -7.44 -16.32
N GLU A 141 8.30 -7.06 -16.69
CA GLU A 141 9.54 -7.58 -16.16
C GLU A 141 9.77 -7.14 -14.71
N GLN A 142 9.47 -5.87 -14.40
CA GLN A 142 9.46 -5.37 -13.02
C GLN A 142 8.51 -6.19 -12.15
N GLU A 143 7.24 -6.33 -12.54
CA GLU A 143 6.25 -7.06 -11.73
C GLU A 143 6.61 -8.54 -11.55
N ARG A 144 7.23 -9.16 -12.56
CA ARG A 144 7.75 -10.52 -12.48
C ARG A 144 8.88 -10.60 -11.45
N LEU A 145 9.89 -9.75 -11.55
CA LEU A 145 11.04 -9.76 -10.64
C LEU A 145 10.65 -9.36 -9.21
N LEU A 146 9.73 -8.42 -9.01
CA LEU A 146 9.19 -8.10 -7.68
C LEU A 146 8.58 -9.33 -7.00
N LYS A 147 7.87 -10.18 -7.76
CA LYS A 147 7.31 -11.44 -7.25
C LYS A 147 8.41 -12.43 -6.89
N LEU A 148 9.40 -12.60 -7.78
CA LEU A 148 10.53 -13.49 -7.53
C LEU A 148 11.35 -13.05 -6.30
N LEU A 149 11.62 -11.76 -6.15
CA LEU A 149 12.30 -11.20 -4.98
C LEU A 149 11.50 -11.48 -3.70
N ALA A 150 10.18 -11.27 -3.73
CA ALA A 150 9.33 -11.53 -2.58
C ALA A 150 9.34 -13.02 -2.17
N ILE A 151 9.34 -13.93 -3.13
CA ILE A 151 9.41 -15.38 -2.88
C ILE A 151 10.80 -15.77 -2.37
N ALA A 152 11.87 -15.36 -3.07
CA ALA A 152 13.24 -15.76 -2.77
C ALA A 152 13.72 -15.28 -1.39
N PHE A 153 13.32 -14.08 -0.99
CA PHE A 153 13.80 -13.45 0.25
C PHE A 153 12.69 -13.23 1.29
N GLY A 154 11.51 -13.80 1.08
CA GLY A 154 10.41 -13.77 2.03
C GLY A 154 9.81 -12.37 2.24
N GLY A 155 9.77 -11.54 1.21
CA GLY A 155 9.11 -10.24 1.23
C GLY A 155 7.58 -10.34 1.18
N ASP A 156 6.90 -9.19 1.37
CA ASP A 156 5.45 -9.14 1.28
C ASP A 156 4.97 -9.32 -0.18
N PRO A 157 4.30 -10.44 -0.51
CA PRO A 157 3.81 -10.70 -1.87
C PRO A 157 2.72 -9.72 -2.32
N ALA A 158 2.11 -8.98 -1.39
CA ALA A 158 1.17 -7.90 -1.72
C ALA A 158 1.87 -6.63 -2.20
N CYS A 159 3.20 -6.55 -2.09
CA CYS A 159 4.01 -5.39 -2.41
C CYS A 159 4.73 -5.51 -3.77
N THR A 160 4.07 -6.07 -4.79
CA THR A 160 4.65 -6.33 -6.12
C THR A 160 4.07 -5.46 -7.25
N ASP A 161 3.50 -4.32 -6.92
CA ASP A 161 2.87 -3.40 -7.88
C ASP A 161 3.85 -2.29 -8.30
N CYS A 162 3.98 -1.97 -9.59
CA CYS A 162 4.85 -0.90 -10.09
C CYS A 162 4.53 0.51 -9.55
N ASN A 163 3.33 0.73 -9.05
CA ASN A 163 2.89 2.01 -8.49
C ASN A 163 2.97 2.08 -6.96
N ARG A 164 3.88 1.32 -6.34
CA ARG A 164 4.11 1.32 -4.89
C ARG A 164 4.67 2.65 -4.39
N VAL A 165 4.49 2.90 -3.10
CA VAL A 165 5.15 3.99 -2.38
C VAL A 165 6.13 3.42 -1.36
N LEU A 166 7.25 4.10 -1.23
CA LEU A 166 8.34 3.84 -0.30
C LEU A 166 8.28 4.87 0.82
N ARG A 167 8.67 4.49 2.03
CA ARG A 167 8.84 5.48 3.10
C ARG A 167 9.96 6.44 2.73
N LEU A 168 9.71 7.73 2.91
CA LEU A 168 10.74 8.73 2.67
C LEU A 168 11.65 8.81 3.91
N PRO A 169 12.97 8.55 3.77
CA PRO A 169 13.89 8.66 4.90
C PRO A 169 13.97 10.07 5.43
N GLY A 170 14.40 10.20 6.69
CA GLY A 170 14.47 11.47 7.39
C GLY A 170 13.18 11.88 8.10
N PHE A 171 12.09 11.13 7.90
CA PHE A 171 10.81 11.35 8.56
C PHE A 171 10.49 10.24 9.57
N LEU A 172 9.67 10.57 10.57
CA LEU A 172 9.24 9.65 11.60
C LEU A 172 8.14 8.71 11.07
N ASN A 173 8.29 7.43 11.38
CA ASN A 173 7.26 6.41 11.20
C ASN A 173 6.40 6.35 12.46
N HIS A 174 5.22 6.94 12.41
CA HIS A 174 4.27 7.02 13.52
C HIS A 174 3.40 5.76 13.72
N LYS A 175 3.72 4.66 13.03
CA LYS A 175 3.04 3.37 13.24
C LYS A 175 3.37 2.77 14.61
N TYR A 176 4.45 3.21 15.22
CA TYR A 176 4.98 2.72 16.50
C TYR A 176 5.09 3.87 17.50
N ASP A 177 5.16 3.53 18.79
CA ASP A 177 5.40 4.44 19.90
C ASP A 177 6.56 3.85 20.73
N PRO A 178 7.71 4.53 20.83
CA PRO A 178 8.04 5.81 20.18
C PRO A 178 8.14 5.70 18.66
N ALA A 179 7.91 6.82 17.96
CA ALA A 179 8.02 6.89 16.52
C ALA A 179 9.46 6.61 16.05
N HIS A 180 9.61 5.81 14.99
CA HIS A 180 10.91 5.42 14.45
C HIS A 180 11.36 6.36 13.32
N LEU A 181 12.58 6.90 13.41
CA LEU A 181 13.16 7.66 12.31
C LEU A 181 13.51 6.73 11.14
N VAL A 182 12.92 6.94 9.99
CA VAL A 182 13.27 6.20 8.77
C VAL A 182 14.65 6.66 8.29
N THR A 183 15.58 5.71 8.14
CA THR A 183 16.94 5.98 7.66
C THR A 183 17.23 5.26 6.35
N ALA A 184 18.26 5.69 5.64
CA ALA A 184 18.72 5.09 4.39
C ALA A 184 20.20 4.75 4.47
N GLU A 185 20.57 3.58 3.92
CA GLU A 185 21.93 3.16 3.63
C GLU A 185 22.06 3.02 2.10
N TYR A 186 23.22 3.34 1.55
CA TYR A 186 23.49 3.32 0.10
C TYR A 186 24.69 2.41 -0.21
N PRO A 187 24.48 1.07 -0.25
CA PRO A 187 25.56 0.11 -0.47
C PRO A 187 26.16 0.18 -1.88
N SER A 188 25.38 0.59 -2.88
CA SER A 188 25.83 0.73 -4.27
C SER A 188 25.23 1.98 -4.92
N ASN A 189 25.98 2.55 -5.87
CA ASN A 189 25.49 3.63 -6.75
C ASN A 189 25.27 3.11 -8.21
N SER A 190 25.32 1.81 -8.41
CA SER A 190 25.18 1.20 -9.74
C SER A 190 23.72 1.00 -10.10
N PHE A 191 23.41 1.20 -11.38
CA PHE A 191 22.14 0.78 -11.97
C PHE A 191 22.23 -0.70 -12.36
N SER A 192 21.19 -1.46 -12.07
CA SER A 192 21.09 -2.87 -12.42
C SER A 192 20.19 -3.06 -13.63
N LYS A 193 20.50 -4.07 -14.45
CA LYS A 193 19.72 -4.47 -15.62
C LYS A 193 18.96 -5.77 -15.34
N PRO A 194 17.94 -6.13 -16.14
CA PRO A 194 17.20 -7.38 -15.95
C PRO A 194 18.10 -8.62 -15.86
N GLY A 195 19.15 -8.69 -16.68
CA GLY A 195 20.10 -9.80 -16.70
C GLY A 195 20.99 -9.96 -15.47
N ASP A 196 21.02 -8.96 -14.58
CA ASP A 196 21.80 -9.04 -13.35
C ASP A 196 21.06 -9.81 -12.22
N PHE A 197 19.76 -10.10 -12.45
CA PHE A 197 18.93 -10.84 -11.51
C PHE A 197 18.78 -12.29 -11.95
N HIS A 198 19.50 -13.18 -11.28
CA HIS A 198 19.54 -14.62 -11.56
C HIS A 198 18.55 -15.39 -10.66
N LEU A 199 17.29 -14.98 -10.72
CA LEU A 199 16.20 -15.62 -9.96
C LEU A 199 15.45 -16.59 -10.88
N ASP A 200 15.23 -17.81 -10.40
CA ASP A 200 14.60 -18.88 -11.18
C ASP A 200 13.08 -18.70 -11.23
N ASP A 201 12.51 -18.70 -12.44
CA ASP A 201 11.07 -18.66 -12.66
C ASP A 201 10.32 -19.87 -12.07
N ALA A 202 11.00 -21.01 -11.93
CA ALA A 202 10.45 -22.16 -11.23
C ALA A 202 10.00 -21.86 -9.80
N LEU A 203 10.53 -20.79 -9.18
CA LEU A 203 10.07 -20.30 -7.88
C LEU A 203 8.62 -19.78 -7.93
N ILE A 204 8.21 -19.17 -9.03
CA ILE A 204 6.80 -18.72 -9.20
C ILE A 204 5.89 -19.94 -9.42
N GLU A 205 6.34 -20.92 -10.20
CA GLU A 205 5.56 -22.12 -10.52
C GLU A 205 5.43 -23.05 -9.32
N SER A 206 6.50 -23.20 -8.54
CA SER A 206 6.55 -24.06 -7.33
C SER A 206 5.90 -23.43 -6.11
N THR A 207 5.78 -22.11 -6.08
CA THR A 207 5.03 -21.43 -5.03
C THR A 207 3.55 -21.58 -5.38
N PRO A 208 2.74 -22.26 -4.55
CA PRO A 208 1.32 -22.30 -4.79
C PRO A 208 0.87 -20.87 -4.92
N ILE A 209 0.43 -20.49 -6.13
CA ILE A 209 -0.15 -19.19 -6.39
C ILE A 209 -1.28 -19.07 -5.36
N ARG A 210 -1.02 -18.35 -4.28
CA ARG A 210 -2.09 -17.82 -3.45
C ARG A 210 -2.79 -16.79 -4.35
N SER A 211 -3.48 -17.33 -5.34
CA SER A 211 -4.42 -16.58 -6.11
C SER A 211 -5.32 -15.95 -5.06
N ARG A 212 -5.50 -14.64 -5.11
CA ARG A 212 -6.54 -13.97 -4.33
C ARG A 212 -7.92 -14.56 -4.59
N ASN A 213 -8.03 -15.55 -5.46
CA ASN A 213 -9.21 -16.30 -5.88
C ASN A 213 -9.15 -17.79 -5.52
N ALA A 214 -8.06 -18.32 -4.95
CA ALA A 214 -8.11 -19.61 -4.33
C ALA A 214 -8.89 -19.45 -3.03
N VAL A 215 -10.15 -19.77 -3.08
CA VAL A 215 -10.90 -20.20 -1.90
C VAL A 215 -10.04 -21.25 -1.22
N HIS A 216 -9.40 -20.87 -0.12
CA HIS A 216 -8.70 -21.80 0.73
C HIS A 216 -9.74 -22.75 1.31
N ASN A 217 -9.93 -23.91 0.67
CA ASN A 217 -10.61 -25.05 1.24
C ASN A 217 -9.68 -25.80 2.22
N SER A 218 -8.92 -25.07 3.03
CA SER A 218 -8.33 -25.61 4.25
C SER A 218 -9.10 -25.01 5.41
N PRO A 219 -9.71 -25.81 6.30
CA PRO A 219 -10.63 -25.31 7.32
C PRO A 219 -9.98 -24.38 8.36
N ASP A 220 -8.66 -24.23 8.43
CA ASP A 220 -8.02 -23.77 9.66
C ASP A 220 -7.20 -22.46 9.62
N HIS A 221 -7.10 -21.74 8.50
CA HIS A 221 -6.32 -20.49 8.47
C HIS A 221 -6.91 -19.34 7.64
N LYS A 222 -8.21 -19.07 7.79
CA LYS A 222 -8.76 -17.78 7.32
C LYS A 222 -8.22 -16.66 8.21
N THR A 223 -7.75 -15.56 7.61
CA THR A 223 -7.41 -14.36 8.38
C THR A 223 -8.64 -13.86 9.14
N ASN A 224 -8.43 -13.20 10.27
CA ASN A 224 -9.53 -12.61 11.02
C ASN A 224 -10.41 -11.68 10.16
N SER A 225 -9.83 -10.97 9.19
CA SER A 225 -10.58 -10.09 8.28
C SER A 225 -11.39 -10.86 7.23
N GLU A 226 -10.93 -12.02 6.77
CA GLU A 226 -11.71 -12.92 5.87
C GLU A 226 -12.86 -13.59 6.62
N ASN A 227 -12.65 -13.95 7.88
CA ASN A 227 -13.70 -14.47 8.75
C ASN A 227 -14.77 -13.41 9.04
N ASP A 228 -14.37 -12.18 9.33
CA ASP A 228 -15.28 -11.06 9.51
C ASP A 228 -16.11 -10.80 8.24
N TRP A 229 -15.46 -10.82 7.08
CA TRP A 229 -16.14 -10.63 5.79
C TRP A 229 -17.17 -11.73 5.50
N ALA A 230 -16.81 -13.00 5.68
CA ALA A 230 -17.71 -14.14 5.47
C ALA A 230 -18.90 -14.09 6.44
N TRP A 231 -18.63 -13.77 7.70
CA TRP A 231 -19.67 -13.62 8.72
C TRP A 231 -20.65 -12.50 8.37
N ILE A 232 -20.14 -11.29 8.03
CA ILE A 232 -20.99 -10.14 7.65
C ILE A 232 -21.88 -10.47 6.45
N LEU A 233 -21.33 -11.12 5.42
CA LEU A 233 -22.12 -11.52 4.25
C LEU A 233 -23.24 -12.50 4.61
N SER A 234 -22.95 -13.46 5.49
CA SER A 234 -23.96 -14.42 5.96
C SER A 234 -25.07 -13.75 6.76
N GLU A 235 -24.72 -12.86 7.68
CA GLU A 235 -25.68 -12.14 8.51
C GLU A 235 -26.56 -11.17 7.68
N LEU A 236 -25.98 -10.46 6.72
CA LEU A 236 -26.73 -9.59 5.81
C LEU A 236 -27.68 -10.39 4.92
N ALA A 237 -27.22 -11.56 4.42
CA ALA A 237 -28.06 -12.45 3.61
C ALA A 237 -29.24 -13.03 4.41
N SER A 238 -29.09 -13.21 5.73
CA SER A 238 -30.17 -13.63 6.63
C SER A 238 -31.10 -12.49 7.07
N GLY A 239 -30.85 -11.26 6.62
CA GLY A 239 -31.68 -10.08 6.90
C GLY A 239 -31.33 -9.34 8.18
N THR A 240 -30.16 -9.59 8.77
CA THR A 240 -29.73 -8.86 9.96
C THR A 240 -29.48 -7.37 9.63
N ASP A 241 -29.95 -6.47 10.48
CA ASP A 241 -29.82 -5.02 10.31
C ASP A 241 -28.35 -4.57 10.22
N PRO A 242 -27.95 -3.82 9.16
CA PRO A 242 -26.58 -3.36 8.98
C PRO A 242 -26.05 -2.49 10.13
N VAL A 243 -26.89 -1.70 10.79
CA VAL A 243 -26.49 -0.84 11.91
C VAL A 243 -26.14 -1.70 13.13
N LYS A 244 -26.95 -2.73 13.40
CA LYS A 244 -26.71 -3.72 14.46
C LYS A 244 -25.40 -4.48 14.17
N LEU A 245 -25.21 -4.95 12.93
CA LEU A 245 -23.98 -5.66 12.52
C LEU A 245 -22.72 -4.81 12.66
N THR A 246 -22.82 -3.51 12.35
CA THR A 246 -21.70 -2.58 12.53
C THR A 246 -21.26 -2.52 13.98
N ARG A 247 -22.20 -2.45 14.93
CA ARG A 247 -21.89 -2.44 16.37
C ARG A 247 -21.26 -3.76 16.80
N MET A 248 -21.86 -4.89 16.43
CA MET A 248 -21.36 -6.22 16.77
C MET A 248 -19.94 -6.45 16.23
N LEU A 249 -19.64 -6.04 14.98
CA LEU A 249 -18.32 -6.17 14.42
C LEU A 249 -17.31 -5.22 15.09
N ALA A 250 -17.70 -4.01 15.46
CA ALA A 250 -16.84 -3.08 16.18
C ALA A 250 -16.44 -3.62 17.55
N GLU A 251 -17.37 -4.20 18.30
CA GLU A 251 -17.13 -4.86 19.57
C GLU A 251 -16.21 -6.08 19.42
N ARG A 252 -16.50 -6.96 18.43
CA ARG A 252 -15.70 -8.13 18.13
C ARG A 252 -14.26 -7.80 17.70
N ARG A 253 -14.04 -6.63 17.11
CA ARG A 253 -12.77 -6.17 16.58
C ARG A 253 -12.22 -4.95 17.32
N SER A 254 -12.35 -4.97 18.64
CA SER A 254 -11.74 -3.98 19.53
C SER A 254 -10.21 -3.89 19.42
N ASP A 255 -9.58 -4.93 18.81
CA ASP A 255 -8.15 -4.97 18.45
C ASP A 255 -7.75 -4.00 17.31
N LYS A 256 -8.70 -3.46 16.55
CA LYS A 256 -8.41 -2.54 15.46
C LYS A 256 -8.16 -1.11 15.98
N PRO A 257 -7.27 -0.34 15.35
CA PRO A 257 -7.01 1.06 15.73
C PRO A 257 -8.25 1.95 15.71
N ASN A 258 -9.21 1.65 14.85
CA ASN A 258 -10.51 2.30 14.80
C ASN A 258 -11.60 1.23 14.50
N PRO A 259 -12.10 0.54 15.55
CA PRO A 259 -13.03 -0.55 15.39
C PRO A 259 -14.33 -0.15 14.67
N LEU A 260 -14.89 1.00 15.03
CA LEU A 260 -16.15 1.47 14.43
C LEU A 260 -15.98 1.80 12.93
N TYR A 261 -14.90 2.44 12.56
CA TYR A 261 -14.61 2.72 11.13
C TYR A 261 -14.40 1.43 10.33
N TYR A 262 -13.64 0.47 10.90
CA TYR A 262 -13.43 -0.83 10.28
C TYR A 262 -14.76 -1.56 10.06
N ALA A 263 -15.59 -1.62 11.08
CA ALA A 263 -16.89 -2.28 11.04
C ALA A 263 -17.82 -1.62 10.03
N GLN A 264 -17.99 -0.30 10.11
CA GLN A 264 -18.82 0.46 9.19
C GLN A 264 -18.41 0.23 7.73
N ARG A 265 -17.09 0.34 7.44
CA ARG A 265 -16.57 0.10 6.08
C ARG A 265 -16.86 -1.32 5.59
N THR A 266 -16.67 -2.32 6.44
CA THR A 266 -16.88 -3.72 6.08
C THR A 266 -18.34 -4.01 5.77
N VAL A 267 -19.25 -3.57 6.64
CA VAL A 267 -20.69 -3.76 6.47
C VAL A 267 -21.22 -2.99 5.26
N ASP A 268 -20.81 -1.73 5.05
CA ASP A 268 -21.23 -0.92 3.92
C ASP A 268 -20.83 -1.56 2.57
N ILE A 269 -19.59 -2.07 2.46
CA ILE A 269 -19.12 -2.71 1.23
C ILE A 269 -19.87 -4.04 1.00
N ALA A 270 -20.11 -4.82 2.03
CA ALA A 270 -20.85 -6.08 1.95
C ALA A 270 -22.31 -5.84 1.53
N SER A 271 -22.97 -4.86 2.15
CA SER A 271 -24.33 -4.47 1.78
C SER A 271 -24.45 -4.00 0.33
N ALA A 272 -23.52 -3.14 -0.10
CA ALA A 272 -23.47 -2.68 -1.48
C ALA A 272 -23.22 -3.82 -2.48
N ARG A 273 -22.38 -4.80 -2.09
CA ARG A 273 -22.14 -6.00 -2.91
C ARG A 273 -23.39 -6.84 -3.08
N LEU A 274 -24.11 -7.14 -2.01
CA LEU A 274 -25.34 -7.92 -2.08
C LEU A 274 -26.39 -7.23 -2.94
N TRP A 275 -26.57 -5.93 -2.73
CA TRP A 275 -27.48 -5.13 -3.55
C TRP A 275 -27.12 -5.16 -5.04
N LEU A 276 -25.81 -5.04 -5.39
CA LEU A 276 -25.36 -5.09 -6.78
C LEU A 276 -25.51 -6.48 -7.42
N LEU A 277 -25.48 -7.56 -6.64
CA LEU A 277 -25.77 -8.91 -7.14
C LEU A 277 -27.25 -9.07 -7.53
N GLU A 278 -28.14 -8.35 -6.86
CA GLU A 278 -29.58 -8.36 -7.12
C GLU A 278 -30.01 -7.40 -8.24
N SER A 279 -29.26 -6.29 -8.43
CA SER A 279 -29.62 -5.16 -9.29
C SER A 279 -28.50 -4.82 -10.28
N ILE A 280 -28.74 -4.83 -11.58
CA ILE A 280 -27.78 -4.47 -12.63
C ILE A 280 -28.41 -3.45 -13.58
N PRO A 281 -27.64 -2.50 -14.14
CA PRO A 281 -26.25 -2.09 -13.98
C PRO A 281 -26.10 -0.84 -13.10
N PHE A 282 -24.94 -0.71 -12.49
CA PHE A 282 -24.63 0.35 -11.54
C PHE A 282 -23.68 1.38 -12.17
N CYS A 283 -24.09 2.59 -12.47
CA CYS A 283 -23.23 3.57 -13.13
C CYS A 283 -23.47 5.06 -12.82
N ASP A 284 -24.47 5.46 -12.06
CA ASP A 284 -24.80 6.87 -11.88
C ASP A 284 -25.12 7.28 -10.42
N ILE A 285 -25.31 8.59 -10.24
CA ILE A 285 -25.63 9.21 -8.95
C ILE A 285 -26.98 8.72 -8.39
N VAL A 286 -27.96 8.47 -9.25
CA VAL A 286 -29.31 8.05 -8.84
C VAL A 286 -29.22 6.68 -8.16
N THR A 287 -28.49 5.77 -8.76
CA THR A 287 -28.23 4.44 -8.23
C THR A 287 -27.44 4.50 -6.91
N MET A 288 -26.52 5.46 -6.76
CA MET A 288 -25.80 5.68 -5.49
C MET A 288 -26.73 6.14 -4.36
N LEU A 289 -27.66 7.02 -4.65
CA LEU A 289 -28.67 7.47 -3.69
C LEU A 289 -29.62 6.33 -3.32
N GLU A 290 -29.90 5.45 -4.25
CA GLU A 290 -30.72 4.26 -4.05
C GLU A 290 -30.05 3.21 -3.16
N VAL A 291 -28.74 2.95 -3.35
CA VAL A 291 -27.92 2.14 -2.41
C VAL A 291 -28.01 2.71 -1.00
N ARG A 292 -27.84 4.03 -0.87
CA ARG A 292 -27.90 4.71 0.41
C ARG A 292 -29.26 4.54 1.09
N ARG A 293 -30.36 4.67 0.33
CA ARG A 293 -31.72 4.53 0.82
C ARG A 293 -32.05 3.10 1.20
N ARG A 294 -31.71 2.13 0.33
CA ARG A 294 -32.05 0.71 0.51
C ARG A 294 -31.35 0.06 1.71
N PHE A 295 -30.12 0.44 1.98
CA PHE A 295 -29.33 -0.13 3.06
C PHE A 295 -29.27 0.77 4.29
N GLU A 296 -30.13 1.80 4.38
CA GLU A 296 -30.16 2.74 5.50
C GLU A 296 -28.76 3.22 5.91
N VAL A 297 -27.93 3.46 4.90
CA VAL A 297 -26.53 3.90 5.13
C VAL A 297 -26.58 5.17 5.98
N PRO A 298 -25.82 5.27 7.08
CA PRO A 298 -25.92 6.39 8.00
C PRO A 298 -25.85 7.74 7.31
N SER A 299 -26.64 8.69 7.79
CA SER A 299 -26.70 10.07 7.26
C SER A 299 -25.33 10.78 7.20
N THR A 300 -24.36 10.29 7.96
CA THR A 300 -22.96 10.72 7.96
C THR A 300 -22.18 10.25 6.73
N LEU A 301 -22.70 9.28 5.97
CA LEU A 301 -22.07 8.83 4.74
C LEU A 301 -22.34 9.85 3.63
N ASN A 302 -21.32 10.61 3.25
CA ASN A 302 -21.43 11.57 2.16
C ASN A 302 -21.44 10.87 0.78
N LEU A 303 -21.83 11.59 -0.26
CA LEU A 303 -21.94 11.07 -1.62
C LEU A 303 -20.62 10.48 -2.14
N ALA A 304 -19.49 11.10 -1.80
CA ALA A 304 -18.16 10.60 -2.18
C ALA A 304 -17.87 9.22 -1.58
N ARG A 305 -18.31 8.99 -0.34
CA ARG A 305 -18.17 7.70 0.34
C ARG A 305 -19.08 6.64 -0.28
N ALA A 306 -20.33 6.98 -0.61
CA ALA A 306 -21.24 6.09 -1.32
C ALA A 306 -20.64 5.67 -2.68
N HIS A 307 -20.06 6.60 -3.43
CA HIS A 307 -19.37 6.33 -4.69
C HIS A 307 -18.17 5.39 -4.52
N GLU A 308 -17.37 5.54 -3.45
CA GLU A 308 -16.24 4.67 -3.15
C GLU A 308 -16.70 3.24 -2.88
N ILE A 309 -17.73 3.08 -2.04
CA ILE A 309 -18.34 1.79 -1.69
C ILE A 309 -18.85 1.08 -2.94
N ALA A 310 -19.62 1.76 -3.74
CA ALA A 310 -20.20 1.21 -4.95
C ALA A 310 -19.15 0.79 -5.98
N ARG A 311 -18.14 1.61 -6.24
CA ARG A 311 -17.02 1.24 -7.13
C ARG A 311 -16.24 0.04 -6.61
N THR A 312 -16.10 -0.09 -5.31
CA THR A 312 -15.41 -1.23 -4.70
C THR A 312 -16.23 -2.50 -4.86
N ALA A 313 -17.53 -2.43 -4.59
CA ALA A 313 -18.46 -3.54 -4.77
C ALA A 313 -18.52 -4.00 -6.23
N GLN A 314 -18.62 -3.06 -7.19
CA GLN A 314 -18.62 -3.37 -8.63
C GLN A 314 -17.34 -4.08 -9.07
N ARG A 315 -16.17 -3.65 -8.57
CA ARG A 315 -14.89 -4.32 -8.86
C ARG A 315 -14.86 -5.76 -8.32
N MET A 316 -15.44 -5.99 -7.14
CA MET A 316 -15.53 -7.33 -6.55
C MET A 316 -16.41 -8.26 -7.40
N ILE A 317 -17.54 -7.76 -7.91
CA ILE A 317 -18.47 -8.52 -8.78
C ILE A 317 -17.80 -8.82 -10.14
N ASN A 318 -17.20 -7.84 -10.77
CA ASN A 318 -16.55 -8.03 -12.07
C ASN A 318 -15.42 -9.07 -12.02
N ARG A 319 -14.70 -9.17 -10.90
CA ARG A 319 -13.68 -10.22 -10.69
C ARG A 319 -14.25 -11.63 -10.60
N GLN A 320 -15.47 -11.78 -10.09
CA GLN A 320 -16.13 -13.08 -9.99
C GLN A 320 -16.76 -13.55 -11.31
N LYS A 321 -17.01 -12.63 -12.27
CA LYS A 321 -17.52 -12.97 -13.61
C LYS A 321 -16.43 -13.42 -14.59
N ILE A 322 -15.16 -13.21 -14.25
CA ILE A 322 -13.98 -13.53 -15.09
C ILE A 322 -13.30 -14.83 -14.60
N ALA A 323 -13.69 -15.34 -13.45
CA ALA A 323 -13.31 -16.66 -12.92
C ALA A 323 -14.41 -17.68 -13.16
#